data_d64e259f0d007517a8ec551effd4ef62
#
_entry.id   d64e259f0d007517a8ec551effd4ef62
#
_cell.length_a   1.000
_cell.length_b   1.000
_cell.length_c   1.000
_cell.angle_alpha   90.00
_cell.angle_beta   90.00
_cell.angle_gamma   90.00
#
_symmetry.space_group_name_H-M   'P 1'
#
loop_
_entity.id
_entity.type
_entity.pdbx_description
1 polymer ?
#
loop_
_entity_poly.entity_id
_entity_poly.type
_entity_poly.pdbx_seq_one_letter_code
_entity_poly.pdbx_strand_id
1 'polypeptide(L)'
;MRATLSSLSNNNFNPLDLIEDVVVSNDWSYNRTDNDTLYVEVGGEWCDYQLTLAWSQDCHLLQYTWTYNIKVPNNKHLSIYSLINKINLNLSAGHFELWTEDGWIMYRNSLISFDYSSITPEKIDYILSSSLEDCDKYYPTFQFLLWGNKTPRQAIEASLLEIKGEA
;
A
#
# COMPACT_ATOMS: atom_id res chain seq x y z
N MET A 1 22.10 28.83 21.67
CA MET A 1 22.53 27.50 22.14
C MET A 1 21.99 26.46 21.18
N ARG A 2 22.79 25.99 20.23
CA ARG A 2 22.46 24.86 19.38
C ARG A 2 22.79 23.60 20.18
N ALA A 3 21.78 22.86 20.58
CA ALA A 3 21.99 21.51 21.11
C ALA A 3 22.53 20.64 19.97
N THR A 4 23.74 20.18 20.13
CA THR A 4 24.38 19.15 19.31
C THR A 4 23.64 17.85 19.55
N LEU A 5 22.80 17.47 18.59
CA LEU A 5 22.32 16.09 18.43
C LEU A 5 23.52 15.26 17.92
N SER A 6 24.42 14.95 18.83
CA SER A 6 25.48 13.99 18.57
C SER A 6 25.11 12.67 19.22
N SER A 7 25.24 11.63 18.41
CA SER A 7 25.37 10.24 18.77
C SER A 7 24.10 9.49 19.19
N LEU A 8 23.46 8.89 18.19
CA LEU A 8 23.19 7.45 18.17
C LEU A 8 23.05 7.06 16.67
N SER A 9 24.15 7.13 15.95
CA SER A 9 24.26 6.47 14.67
C SER A 9 24.38 4.97 14.94
N ASN A 10 23.25 4.27 15.11
CA ASN A 10 23.21 2.87 14.81
C ASN A 10 23.30 2.74 13.29
N ASN A 11 24.52 2.74 12.79
CA ASN A 11 24.88 2.74 11.37
C ASN A 11 24.48 1.44 10.65
N ASN A 12 23.61 0.62 11.23
CA ASN A 12 23.26 -0.69 10.70
C ASN A 12 21.79 -1.09 10.88
N PHE A 13 20.90 -0.13 11.25
CA PHE A 13 19.47 -0.44 11.36
C PHE A 13 18.83 -0.38 9.99
N ASN A 14 18.23 -1.49 9.57
CA ASN A 14 17.39 -1.56 8.38
C ASN A 14 15.99 -2.05 8.79
N PRO A 15 14.93 -1.24 8.59
CA PRO A 15 13.59 -1.64 8.98
C PRO A 15 13.08 -2.86 8.19
N LEU A 16 13.66 -3.17 7.03
CA LEU A 16 13.30 -4.36 6.27
C LEU A 16 13.62 -5.65 7.02
N ASP A 17 14.61 -5.65 7.92
CA ASP A 17 14.92 -6.83 8.74
C ASP A 17 13.76 -7.14 9.73
N LEU A 18 13.17 -6.10 10.33
CA LEU A 18 11.97 -6.26 11.16
C LEU A 18 10.73 -6.64 10.35
N ILE A 19 10.63 -6.14 9.12
CA ILE A 19 9.52 -6.45 8.21
C ILE A 19 9.58 -7.92 7.78
N GLU A 20 10.75 -8.49 7.56
CA GLU A 20 10.89 -9.92 7.28
C GLU A 20 10.30 -10.77 8.41
N ASP A 21 10.54 -10.40 9.67
CA ASP A 21 9.96 -11.11 10.82
C ASP A 21 8.42 -11.03 10.83
N VAL A 22 7.86 -9.87 10.50
CA VAL A 22 6.41 -9.67 10.38
C VAL A 22 5.84 -10.49 9.23
N VAL A 23 6.48 -10.48 8.07
CA VAL A 23 6.08 -11.23 6.87
C VAL A 23 6.07 -12.74 7.14
N VAL A 24 7.11 -13.23 7.81
CA VAL A 24 7.20 -14.64 8.21
C VAL A 24 6.11 -15.02 9.22
N SER A 25 5.80 -14.12 10.18
CA SER A 25 4.76 -14.37 11.18
C SER A 25 3.34 -14.42 10.59
N ASN A 26 3.13 -13.77 9.45
CA ASN A 26 1.87 -13.78 8.69
C ASN A 26 1.81 -14.88 7.62
N ASP A 27 2.81 -15.77 7.53
CA ASP A 27 2.92 -16.82 6.51
C ASP A 27 2.92 -16.27 5.05
N TRP A 28 3.40 -15.04 4.84
CA TRP A 28 3.49 -14.44 3.52
C TRP A 28 4.78 -14.85 2.81
N SER A 29 4.69 -15.12 1.51
CA SER A 29 5.87 -15.40 0.68
C SER A 29 6.60 -14.12 0.34
N TYR A 30 7.93 -14.11 0.47
CA TYR A 30 8.72 -12.92 0.16
C TYR A 30 10.03 -13.22 -0.57
N ASN A 31 10.57 -12.21 -1.24
CA ASN A 31 11.86 -12.22 -1.87
C ASN A 31 12.57 -10.88 -1.63
N ARG A 32 13.73 -10.93 -0.99
CA ARG A 32 14.59 -9.75 -0.81
C ARG A 32 15.65 -9.74 -1.91
N THR A 33 15.57 -8.75 -2.80
CA THR A 33 16.47 -8.66 -3.97
C THR A 33 17.79 -7.98 -3.63
N ASP A 34 17.77 -7.05 -2.65
CA ASP A 34 18.93 -6.29 -2.20
C ASP A 34 18.70 -5.80 -0.75
N ASN A 35 19.59 -4.97 -0.23
CA ASN A 35 19.46 -4.45 1.14
C ASN A 35 18.29 -3.49 1.32
N ASP A 36 17.81 -2.88 0.25
CA ASP A 36 16.90 -1.74 0.30
C ASP A 36 15.51 -2.07 -0.25
N THR A 37 15.29 -3.29 -0.78
CA THR A 37 14.02 -3.67 -1.42
C THR A 37 13.56 -5.06 -1.02
N LEU A 38 12.30 -5.16 -0.60
CA LEU A 38 11.61 -6.40 -0.27
C LEU A 38 10.31 -6.51 -1.08
N TYR A 39 10.11 -7.64 -1.73
CA TYR A 39 8.87 -8.00 -2.44
C TYR A 39 8.15 -9.08 -1.67
N VAL A 40 6.84 -8.91 -1.47
CA VAL A 40 5.99 -9.83 -0.72
C VAL A 40 4.74 -10.14 -1.53
N GLU A 41 4.35 -11.41 -1.57
CA GLU A 41 3.07 -11.84 -2.13
C GLU A 41 2.08 -12.03 -0.98
N VAL A 42 0.93 -11.37 -1.05
CA VAL A 42 -0.06 -11.35 0.03
C VAL A 42 -1.42 -11.69 -0.53
N GLY A 43 -2.01 -12.76 -0.02
CA GLY A 43 -3.41 -13.09 -0.30
C GLY A 43 -4.34 -12.09 0.36
N GLY A 44 -5.18 -11.43 -0.44
CA GLY A 44 -6.25 -10.56 0.06
C GLY A 44 -7.62 -11.23 -0.11
N GLU A 45 -8.67 -10.48 0.21
CA GLU A 45 -10.04 -10.98 0.11
C GLU A 45 -10.46 -11.25 -1.36
N TRP A 46 -10.00 -10.42 -2.28
CA TRP A 46 -10.44 -10.45 -3.68
C TRP A 46 -9.37 -10.93 -4.67
N CYS A 47 -8.12 -10.73 -4.35
CA CYS A 47 -7.00 -11.14 -5.21
C CYS A 47 -5.71 -11.26 -4.41
N ASP A 48 -4.68 -11.83 -5.06
CA ASP A 48 -3.32 -11.76 -4.56
C ASP A 48 -2.73 -10.40 -4.90
N TYR A 49 -2.18 -9.73 -3.88
CA TYR A 49 -1.51 -8.44 -3.99
C TYR A 49 0.00 -8.61 -4.02
N GLN A 50 0.66 -7.73 -4.74
CA GLN A 50 2.10 -7.59 -4.68
C GLN A 50 2.45 -6.39 -3.79
N LEU A 51 3.06 -6.65 -2.64
CA LEU A 51 3.58 -5.61 -1.75
C LEU A 51 5.07 -5.40 -2.03
N THR A 52 5.44 -4.19 -2.39
CA THR A 52 6.83 -3.77 -2.53
C THR A 52 7.18 -2.81 -1.40
N LEU A 53 8.24 -3.11 -0.66
CA LEU A 53 8.77 -2.23 0.37
C LEU A 53 10.16 -1.77 -0.04
N ALA A 54 10.40 -0.46 0.04
CA ALA A 54 11.67 0.17 -0.30
C ALA A 54 12.14 1.06 0.86
N TRP A 55 13.38 0.85 1.30
CA TRP A 55 14.02 1.64 2.34
C TRP A 55 15.04 2.59 1.74
N SER A 56 14.95 3.86 2.12
CA SER A 56 15.98 4.88 1.81
C SER A 56 16.59 5.36 3.12
N GLN A 57 17.82 4.92 3.38
CA GLN A 57 18.54 5.31 4.60
C GLN A 57 18.84 6.81 4.64
N ASP A 58 19.22 7.40 3.51
CA ASP A 58 19.54 8.84 3.42
C ASP A 58 18.32 9.73 3.71
N CYS A 59 17.13 9.26 3.32
CA CYS A 59 15.87 9.97 3.53
C CYS A 59 15.15 9.56 4.82
N HIS A 60 15.62 8.53 5.52
CA HIS A 60 14.93 7.89 6.64
C HIS A 60 13.48 7.50 6.29
N LEU A 61 13.29 7.01 5.06
CA LEU A 61 12.00 6.79 4.44
C LEU A 61 11.80 5.31 4.12
N LEU A 62 10.79 4.71 4.72
CA LEU A 62 10.22 3.43 4.29
C LEU A 62 9.01 3.71 3.41
N GLN A 63 9.07 3.36 2.14
CA GLN A 63 7.93 3.41 1.24
C GLN A 63 7.38 2.00 1.05
N TYR A 64 6.06 1.85 1.04
CA TYR A 64 5.41 0.60 0.71
C TYR A 64 4.27 0.81 -0.29
N THR A 65 4.18 -0.14 -1.22
CA THR A 65 3.27 -0.06 -2.37
C THR A 65 2.59 -1.40 -2.55
N TRP A 66 1.26 -1.40 -2.49
CA TRP A 66 0.41 -2.53 -2.85
C TRP A 66 0.01 -2.40 -4.31
N THR A 67 0.33 -3.40 -5.12
CA THR A 67 -0.05 -3.45 -6.53
C THR A 67 -1.16 -4.45 -6.72
N TYR A 68 -2.23 -4.01 -7.35
CA TYR A 68 -3.39 -4.84 -7.67
C TYR A 68 -3.11 -5.72 -8.88
N ASN A 69 -3.65 -6.93 -8.88
CA ASN A 69 -3.67 -7.78 -10.07
C ASN A 69 -4.76 -7.33 -11.06
N ILE A 70 -4.80 -6.02 -11.33
CA ILE A 70 -5.72 -5.38 -12.28
C ILE A 70 -4.91 -4.52 -13.24
N LYS A 71 -5.09 -4.77 -14.54
CA LYS A 71 -4.49 -3.95 -15.59
C LYS A 71 -5.56 -3.08 -16.25
N VAL A 72 -5.39 -1.77 -16.15
CA VAL A 72 -6.32 -0.77 -16.69
C VAL A 72 -6.01 -0.51 -18.16
N PRO A 73 -6.96 -0.71 -19.09
CA PRO A 73 -6.74 -0.33 -20.48
C PRO A 73 -6.73 1.19 -20.66
N ASN A 74 -5.96 1.68 -21.64
CA ASN A 74 -5.73 3.12 -21.86
C ASN A 74 -7.03 3.94 -22.01
N ASN A 75 -8.07 3.36 -22.63
CA ASN A 75 -9.35 4.04 -22.82
C ASN A 75 -10.17 4.21 -21.52
N LYS A 76 -9.74 3.60 -20.41
CA LYS A 76 -10.36 3.74 -19.08
C LYS A 76 -9.57 4.65 -18.14
N HIS A 77 -8.36 5.09 -18.49
CA HIS A 77 -7.49 5.88 -17.61
C HIS A 77 -8.19 7.12 -17.04
N LEU A 78 -8.90 7.91 -17.85
CA LEU A 78 -9.61 9.11 -17.37
C LEU A 78 -10.68 8.78 -16.31
N SER A 79 -11.41 7.68 -16.52
CA SER A 79 -12.41 7.22 -15.55
C SER A 79 -11.78 6.74 -14.26
N ILE A 80 -10.65 6.04 -14.35
CA ILE A 80 -9.86 5.60 -13.18
C ILE A 80 -9.29 6.78 -12.41
N TYR A 81 -8.74 7.82 -13.05
CA TYR A 81 -8.30 9.03 -12.36
C TYR A 81 -9.42 9.71 -11.58
N SER A 82 -10.61 9.80 -12.18
CA SER A 82 -11.78 10.36 -11.50
C SER A 82 -12.20 9.51 -10.31
N LEU A 83 -12.11 8.18 -10.42
CA LEU A 83 -12.41 7.25 -9.34
C LEU A 83 -11.39 7.35 -8.20
N ILE A 84 -10.10 7.26 -8.53
CA ILE A 84 -8.99 7.37 -7.58
C ILE A 84 -9.08 8.69 -6.79
N ASN A 85 -9.32 9.81 -7.46
CA ASN A 85 -9.49 11.09 -6.77
C ASN A 85 -10.61 11.05 -5.73
N LYS A 86 -11.75 10.41 -6.05
CA LYS A 86 -12.87 10.27 -5.11
C LYS A 86 -12.55 9.34 -3.94
N ILE A 87 -11.84 8.25 -4.19
CA ILE A 87 -11.39 7.32 -3.14
C ILE A 87 -10.42 8.01 -2.20
N ASN A 88 -9.40 8.69 -2.75
CA ASN A 88 -8.36 9.35 -1.96
C ASN A 88 -8.88 10.45 -1.03
N LEU A 89 -10.02 11.09 -1.35
CA LEU A 89 -10.67 12.05 -0.46
C LEU A 89 -11.19 11.40 0.84
N ASN A 90 -11.34 10.08 0.88
CA ASN A 90 -11.87 9.34 2.03
C ASN A 90 -10.82 8.49 2.75
N LEU A 91 -9.57 8.47 2.26
CA LEU A 91 -8.48 7.77 2.92
C LEU A 91 -7.89 8.62 4.05
N SER A 92 -7.59 7.98 5.17
CA SER A 92 -6.89 8.62 6.30
C SER A 92 -5.39 8.67 6.11
N ALA A 93 -4.83 7.73 5.34
CA ALA A 93 -3.40 7.62 5.07
C ALA A 93 -3.19 7.00 3.69
N GLY A 94 -2.01 7.24 3.11
CA GLY A 94 -1.68 6.73 1.78
C GLY A 94 -2.56 7.29 0.67
N HIS A 95 -2.44 6.71 -0.50
CA HIS A 95 -3.25 7.09 -1.66
C HIS A 95 -3.22 6.00 -2.72
N PHE A 96 -4.29 5.92 -3.51
CA PHE A 96 -4.30 5.15 -4.75
C PHE A 96 -3.75 5.95 -5.90
N GLU A 97 -3.08 5.28 -6.81
CA GLU A 97 -2.56 5.85 -8.05
C GLU A 97 -2.67 4.85 -9.20
N LEU A 98 -2.61 5.37 -10.43
CA LEU A 98 -2.50 4.58 -11.64
C LEU A 98 -1.10 4.74 -12.23
N TRP A 99 -0.34 3.64 -12.29
CA TRP A 99 0.93 3.59 -13.01
C TRP A 99 0.63 3.47 -14.52
N THR A 100 0.73 4.59 -15.21
CA THR A 100 0.20 4.72 -16.58
C THR A 100 0.97 3.95 -17.65
N GLU A 101 2.26 3.71 -17.41
CA GLU A 101 3.11 2.98 -18.36
C GLU A 101 2.62 1.54 -18.55
N ASP A 102 2.26 0.88 -17.45
CA ASP A 102 1.82 -0.51 -17.44
C ASP A 102 0.33 -0.70 -17.16
N GLY A 103 -0.35 0.35 -16.71
CA GLY A 103 -1.77 0.33 -16.35
C GLY A 103 -2.08 -0.30 -14.98
N TRP A 104 -1.10 -0.38 -14.07
CA TRP A 104 -1.30 -0.94 -12.74
C TRP A 104 -1.99 0.03 -11.79
N ILE A 105 -2.99 -0.44 -11.06
CA ILE A 105 -3.55 0.27 -9.90
C ILE A 105 -2.69 -0.06 -8.70
N MET A 106 -2.27 0.98 -7.98
CA MET A 106 -1.43 0.83 -6.80
C MET A 106 -1.97 1.66 -5.64
N TYR A 107 -1.77 1.16 -4.42
CA TYR A 107 -1.88 1.95 -3.20
C TYR A 107 -0.48 2.19 -2.68
N ARG A 108 -0.15 3.43 -2.38
CA ARG A 108 1.17 3.82 -1.88
C ARG A 108 1.08 4.61 -0.59
N ASN A 109 1.99 4.30 0.33
CA ASN A 109 2.18 5.10 1.54
C ASN A 109 3.65 5.08 1.96
N SER A 110 4.01 5.95 2.88
CA SER A 110 5.39 6.11 3.35
C SER A 110 5.44 6.41 4.84
N LEU A 111 6.43 5.84 5.51
CA LEU A 111 6.77 6.11 6.90
C LEU A 111 8.13 6.80 6.95
N ILE A 112 8.16 8.03 7.47
CA ILE A 112 9.41 8.75 7.76
C ILE A 112 9.70 8.56 9.24
N SER A 113 10.90 8.10 9.57
CA SER A 113 11.30 7.93 10.97
C SER A 113 12.77 8.26 11.18
N PHE A 114 13.02 9.28 11.97
CA PHE A 114 14.36 9.65 12.44
C PHE A 114 14.73 8.94 13.77
N ASP A 115 13.74 8.34 14.42
CA ASP A 115 13.92 7.52 15.60
C ASP A 115 13.57 6.06 15.30
N TYR A 116 14.60 5.26 15.08
CA TYR A 116 14.45 3.84 14.72
C TYR A 116 13.83 3.01 15.84
N SER A 117 13.95 3.45 17.11
CA SER A 117 13.29 2.77 18.23
C SER A 117 11.76 2.87 18.17
N SER A 118 11.24 3.81 17.39
CA SER A 118 9.80 3.97 17.15
C SER A 118 9.23 3.02 16.10
N ILE A 119 10.10 2.31 15.36
CA ILE A 119 9.69 1.30 14.37
C ILE A 119 9.69 -0.05 15.07
N THR A 120 8.50 -0.56 15.38
CA THR A 120 8.32 -1.86 16.04
C THR A 120 7.58 -2.84 15.12
N PRO A 121 7.74 -4.17 15.32
CA PRO A 121 7.00 -5.17 14.55
C PRO A 121 5.48 -4.95 14.59
N GLU A 122 4.93 -4.60 15.76
CA GLU A 122 3.49 -4.37 15.93
C GLU A 122 3.01 -3.15 15.12
N LYS A 123 3.84 -2.09 15.05
CA LYS A 123 3.52 -0.91 14.26
C LYS A 123 3.58 -1.21 12.76
N ILE A 124 4.56 -2.00 12.34
CA ILE A 124 4.68 -2.46 10.95
C ILE A 124 3.47 -3.33 10.60
N ASP A 125 3.16 -4.33 11.40
CA ASP A 125 2.01 -5.20 11.20
C ASP A 125 0.71 -4.39 11.09
N TYR A 126 0.49 -3.43 12.00
CA TYR A 126 -0.67 -2.55 11.96
C TYR A 126 -0.78 -1.74 10.67
N ILE A 127 0.30 -1.09 10.22
CA ILE A 127 0.24 -0.26 8.99
C ILE A 127 0.07 -1.10 7.73
N LEU A 128 0.65 -2.30 7.67
CA LEU A 128 0.49 -3.20 6.55
C LEU A 128 -0.93 -3.79 6.51
N SER A 129 -1.44 -4.28 7.65
CA SER A 129 -2.80 -4.82 7.76
C SER A 129 -3.86 -3.76 7.44
N SER A 130 -3.75 -2.56 8.02
CA SER A 130 -4.68 -1.46 7.74
C SER A 130 -4.67 -1.03 6.28
N SER A 131 -3.51 -1.01 5.63
CA SER A 131 -3.42 -0.69 4.21
C SER A 131 -3.95 -1.79 3.31
N LEU A 132 -3.81 -3.05 3.70
CA LEU A 132 -4.43 -4.19 3.01
C LEU A 132 -5.96 -4.13 3.10
N GLU A 133 -6.51 -3.80 4.28
CA GLU A 133 -7.95 -3.57 4.46
C GLU A 133 -8.49 -2.47 3.54
N ASP A 134 -7.73 -1.36 3.37
CA ASP A 134 -8.10 -0.32 2.40
C ASP A 134 -8.05 -0.85 0.96
N CYS A 135 -7.07 -1.66 0.62
CA CYS A 135 -6.98 -2.29 -0.69
C CYS A 135 -8.17 -3.21 -0.96
N ASP A 136 -8.52 -4.10 -0.04
CA ASP A 136 -9.66 -5.01 -0.16
C ASP A 136 -10.98 -4.24 -0.24
N LYS A 137 -11.17 -3.24 0.60
CA LYS A 137 -12.36 -2.39 0.62
C LYS A 137 -12.66 -1.73 -0.73
N TYR A 138 -11.63 -1.25 -1.43
CA TYR A 138 -11.82 -0.53 -2.69
C TYR A 138 -11.65 -1.41 -3.94
N TYR A 139 -11.21 -2.65 -3.82
CA TYR A 139 -11.06 -3.56 -4.96
C TYR A 139 -12.35 -3.71 -5.78
N PRO A 140 -13.53 -4.00 -5.18
CA PRO A 140 -14.78 -4.12 -5.93
C PRO A 140 -15.16 -2.83 -6.68
N THR A 141 -14.79 -1.67 -6.15
CA THR A 141 -15.07 -0.39 -6.80
C THR A 141 -14.36 -0.27 -8.15
N PHE A 142 -13.10 -0.72 -8.23
CA PHE A 142 -12.36 -0.77 -9.49
C PHE A 142 -12.96 -1.78 -10.46
N GLN A 143 -13.39 -2.94 -9.97
CA GLN A 143 -14.06 -3.95 -10.79
C GLN A 143 -15.35 -3.41 -11.43
N PHE A 144 -16.20 -2.74 -10.65
CA PHE A 144 -17.44 -2.16 -11.15
C PHE A 144 -17.22 -1.12 -12.23
N LEU A 145 -16.16 -0.32 -12.13
CA LEU A 145 -15.84 0.66 -13.15
C LEU A 145 -15.27 -0.02 -14.42
N LEU A 146 -14.37 -0.98 -14.26
CA LEU A 146 -13.66 -1.59 -15.38
C LEU A 146 -14.54 -2.53 -16.18
N TRP A 147 -15.31 -3.37 -15.49
CA TRP A 147 -16.09 -4.44 -16.12
C TRP A 147 -17.61 -4.30 -15.97
N GLY A 148 -18.07 -3.53 -14.97
CA GLY A 148 -19.49 -3.31 -14.70
C GLY A 148 -20.12 -2.16 -15.47
N ASN A 149 -19.39 -1.49 -16.38
CA ASN A 149 -19.85 -0.31 -17.14
C ASN A 149 -20.43 0.81 -16.26
N LYS A 150 -19.99 0.93 -15.03
CA LYS A 150 -20.44 1.96 -14.09
C LYS A 150 -19.58 3.23 -14.21
N THR A 151 -20.19 4.38 -13.97
CA THR A 151 -19.44 5.63 -13.76
C THR A 151 -18.69 5.57 -12.43
N PRO A 152 -17.67 6.41 -12.20
CA PRO A 152 -16.94 6.44 -10.92
C PRO A 152 -17.84 6.58 -9.70
N ARG A 153 -18.88 7.40 -9.79
CA ARG A 153 -19.86 7.58 -8.71
C ARG A 153 -20.67 6.29 -8.45
N GLN A 154 -21.21 5.72 -9.52
CA GLN A 154 -21.99 4.48 -9.41
C GLN A 154 -21.16 3.29 -8.93
N ALA A 155 -19.86 3.25 -9.27
CA ALA A 155 -18.95 2.20 -8.80
C ALA A 155 -18.76 2.27 -7.28
N ILE A 156 -18.56 3.45 -6.72
CA ILE A 156 -18.46 3.66 -5.27
C ILE A 156 -19.79 3.31 -4.58
N GLU A 157 -20.92 3.79 -5.11
CA GLU A 157 -22.24 3.50 -4.53
C GLU A 157 -22.54 1.99 -4.53
N ALA A 158 -22.14 1.27 -5.59
CA ALA A 158 -22.35 -0.17 -5.68
C ALA A 158 -21.50 -0.95 -4.68
N SER A 159 -20.20 -0.62 -4.53
CA SER A 159 -19.31 -1.31 -3.58
C SER A 159 -19.76 -1.11 -2.12
N LEU A 160 -20.29 0.06 -1.77
CA LEU A 160 -20.84 0.33 -0.44
C LEU A 160 -22.11 -0.49 -0.12
N LEU A 161 -22.86 -0.92 -1.14
CA LEU A 161 -24.05 -1.75 -0.95
C LEU A 161 -23.68 -3.22 -0.72
N GLU A 162 -22.61 -3.72 -1.36
CA GLU A 162 -22.11 -5.09 -1.14
C GLU A 162 -21.60 -5.25 0.29
N ILE A 163 -20.79 -4.33 0.80
CA ILE A 163 -20.27 -4.34 2.18
C ILE A 163 -21.41 -4.34 3.22
N LYS A 164 -22.54 -3.73 2.92
CA LYS A 164 -23.72 -3.72 3.81
C LYS A 164 -24.63 -4.95 3.68
N GLY A 165 -24.51 -5.70 2.61
CA GLY A 165 -25.32 -6.89 2.34
C GLY A 165 -24.79 -8.16 2.99
N GLU A 166 -23.56 -8.15 3.49
CA GLU A 166 -22.92 -9.27 4.18
C GLU A 166 -23.02 -9.17 5.72
N ALA A 167 -23.76 -8.21 6.25
CA ALA A 167 -23.97 -8.00 7.69
C ALA A 167 -25.28 -8.62 8.18
#